data_44801da4dcb018cff528a231cb169232
#
_entry.id   44801da4dcb018cff528a231cb169232
#
_cell.length_a   1.000
_cell.length_b   1.000
_cell.length_c   1.000
_cell.angle_alpha   90.00
_cell.angle_beta   90.00
_cell.angle_gamma   90.00
#
_symmetry.space_group_name_H-M   'P 1'
#
loop_
_entity.id
_entity.type
_entity.pdbx_description
1 polymer ?
#
loop_
_entity_poly.entity_id
_entity_poly.type
_entity_poly.pdbx_seq_one_letter_code
_entity_poly.pdbx_strand_id
1 'polypeptide(L)'
;SFLNNRLSGNIDFYVSNTSDLLMKRTVPIMNGYNSIMDNVGKTRNKGVEITLNSVNVETKDFRWGSTFNFALNRDKIVELRGDGNDDLTNKWFIGEPVKVHYDYNVMGTWQENDRFELNGHTIAWDAAQKKYLNEDGEEYQKGAAPGSAKLEDRDGDGKITAKDKMIIGSKLPSFTMSLGNTINYKDFTFSFLFNGVFGVTKEMQDYNFERWSLGYNYIDGMDYWTPENPTNEMTSPGYVPYDKHTFYKKMNYVQLKNITLGYNIPQSLLSKAGIAA
;
A
#
# COMPACT_ATOMS: atom_id res chain seq x y z
N SER A 1 0.59 -23.72 -27.26
CA SER A 1 1.97 -23.33 -27.60
C SER A 1 2.04 -22.76 -29.00
N PHE A 2 3.01 -21.88 -29.25
CA PHE A 2 3.23 -21.18 -30.49
C PHE A 2 4.71 -21.25 -30.90
N LEU A 3 5.02 -20.89 -32.14
CA LEU A 3 6.39 -20.78 -32.66
C LEU A 3 7.21 -22.06 -32.45
N ASN A 4 6.70 -23.20 -32.90
CA ASN A 4 7.33 -24.52 -32.71
C ASN A 4 7.67 -24.85 -31.26
N ASN A 5 6.72 -24.61 -30.35
CA ASN A 5 6.83 -24.77 -28.90
C ASN A 5 7.82 -23.82 -28.20
N ARG A 6 8.29 -22.77 -28.86
CA ARG A 6 9.19 -21.78 -28.24
C ARG A 6 8.46 -20.78 -27.36
N LEU A 7 7.14 -20.64 -27.52
CA LEU A 7 6.28 -19.81 -26.68
C LEU A 7 5.10 -20.65 -26.17
N SER A 8 4.94 -20.72 -24.87
CA SER A 8 3.80 -21.38 -24.21
C SER A 8 3.30 -20.52 -23.05
N GLY A 9 2.06 -20.73 -22.65
CA GLY A 9 1.50 -20.04 -21.50
C GLY A 9 0.03 -20.30 -21.33
N ASN A 10 -0.51 -19.71 -20.29
CA ASN A 10 -1.93 -19.71 -19.96
C ASN A 10 -2.36 -18.29 -19.55
N ILE A 11 -3.65 -18.06 -19.75
CA ILE A 11 -4.33 -16.86 -19.28
C ILE A 11 -5.60 -17.33 -18.59
N ASP A 12 -5.71 -17.00 -17.31
CA ASP A 12 -6.85 -17.38 -16.48
C ASP A 12 -7.63 -16.13 -16.08
N PHE A 13 -8.95 -16.21 -16.27
CA PHE A 13 -9.90 -15.19 -15.82
C PHE A 13 -10.80 -15.83 -14.79
N TYR A 14 -10.96 -15.18 -13.66
CA TYR A 14 -11.83 -15.69 -12.63
C TYR A 14 -12.74 -14.62 -12.01
N VAL A 15 -13.91 -15.07 -11.58
CA VAL A 15 -14.84 -14.32 -10.75
C VAL A 15 -15.33 -15.24 -9.64
N SER A 16 -15.08 -14.84 -8.40
CA SER A 16 -15.54 -15.54 -7.21
C SER A 16 -16.48 -14.65 -6.42
N ASN A 17 -17.64 -15.15 -6.05
CA ASN A 17 -18.56 -14.49 -5.14
C ASN A 17 -18.62 -15.34 -3.86
N THR A 18 -18.42 -14.69 -2.73
CA THR A 18 -18.56 -15.31 -1.41
C THR A 18 -19.70 -14.65 -0.69
N SER A 19 -20.64 -15.47 -0.21
CA SER A 19 -21.77 -15.05 0.62
C SER A 19 -21.64 -15.64 2.02
N ASP A 20 -22.48 -15.19 2.91
CA ASP A 20 -22.62 -15.70 4.26
C ASP A 20 -21.30 -15.66 5.06
N LEU A 21 -20.54 -14.59 4.85
CA LEU A 21 -19.31 -14.37 5.61
C LEU A 21 -19.65 -14.07 7.07
N LEU A 22 -19.03 -14.84 7.97
CA LEU A 22 -19.06 -14.56 9.39
C LEU A 22 -18.27 -13.29 9.70
N MET A 23 -18.99 -12.24 10.05
CA MET A 23 -18.40 -10.95 10.38
C MET A 23 -18.81 -10.51 11.79
N LYS A 24 -17.91 -9.81 12.47
CA LYS A 24 -18.17 -9.27 13.78
C LYS A 24 -19.05 -8.03 13.63
N ARG A 25 -20.30 -8.11 14.10
CA ARG A 25 -21.25 -7.00 14.12
C ARG A 25 -21.30 -6.38 15.50
N THR A 26 -21.09 -5.06 15.60
CA THR A 26 -21.30 -4.31 16.84
C THR A 26 -22.81 -4.27 17.13
N VAL A 27 -23.19 -4.54 18.35
CA VAL A 27 -24.58 -4.48 18.82
C VAL A 27 -24.68 -3.47 19.96
N PRO A 28 -25.88 -2.89 20.20
CA PRO A 28 -26.10 -2.01 21.33
C PRO A 28 -25.76 -2.72 22.65
N ILE A 29 -25.06 -2.03 23.53
CA ILE A 29 -24.56 -2.54 24.83
C ILE A 29 -25.72 -3.03 25.73
N MET A 30 -26.93 -2.58 25.49
CA MET A 30 -28.13 -3.00 26.22
C MET A 30 -28.33 -4.53 26.25
N ASN A 31 -27.72 -5.28 25.34
CA ASN A 31 -27.79 -6.74 25.27
C ASN A 31 -26.67 -7.45 26.05
N GLY A 32 -25.82 -6.73 26.77
CA GLY A 32 -24.71 -7.29 27.54
C GLY A 32 -23.49 -7.73 26.70
N TYR A 33 -23.55 -7.58 25.38
CA TYR A 33 -22.48 -7.90 24.44
C TYR A 33 -22.16 -6.69 23.59
N ASN A 34 -20.87 -6.41 23.37
CA ASN A 34 -20.43 -5.33 22.47
C ASN A 34 -20.50 -5.74 21.00
N SER A 35 -20.53 -7.02 20.70
CA SER A 35 -20.59 -7.53 19.34
C SER A 35 -21.00 -8.99 19.30
N ILE A 36 -21.54 -9.40 18.15
CA ILE A 36 -21.90 -10.78 17.82
C ILE A 36 -21.24 -11.17 16.48
N MET A 37 -21.03 -12.46 16.27
CA MET A 37 -20.68 -12.99 14.93
C MET A 37 -21.99 -13.22 14.18
N ASP A 38 -22.07 -12.69 12.97
CA ASP A 38 -23.27 -12.74 12.14
C ASP A 38 -22.90 -13.06 10.68
N ASN A 39 -23.76 -13.77 9.97
CA ASN A 39 -23.61 -14.15 8.56
C ASN A 39 -24.15 -13.04 7.66
N VAL A 40 -23.38 -11.97 7.50
CA VAL A 40 -23.95 -10.74 6.93
C VAL A 40 -23.13 -10.15 5.77
N GLY A 41 -22.06 -10.79 5.39
CA GLY A 41 -21.15 -10.23 4.39
C GLY A 41 -21.21 -10.95 3.04
N LYS A 42 -21.17 -10.17 1.97
CA LYS A 42 -20.92 -10.66 0.60
C LYS A 42 -19.75 -9.95 0.01
N THR A 43 -18.84 -10.70 -0.56
CA THR A 43 -17.68 -10.16 -1.28
C THR A 43 -17.63 -10.73 -2.69
N ARG A 44 -17.03 -9.97 -3.59
CA ARG A 44 -16.70 -10.42 -4.94
C ARG A 44 -15.22 -10.22 -5.17
N ASN A 45 -14.62 -11.23 -5.77
CA ASN A 45 -13.26 -11.17 -6.23
C ASN A 45 -13.20 -11.50 -7.73
N LYS A 46 -12.46 -10.71 -8.50
CA LYS A 46 -12.22 -10.96 -9.91
C LYS A 46 -10.77 -10.68 -10.25
N GLY A 47 -10.22 -11.49 -11.15
CA GLY A 47 -8.84 -11.30 -11.51
C GLY A 47 -8.47 -11.90 -12.86
N VAL A 48 -7.23 -11.60 -13.23
CA VAL A 48 -6.56 -12.10 -14.41
C VAL A 48 -5.18 -12.56 -13.99
N GLU A 49 -4.84 -13.79 -14.38
CA GLU A 49 -3.51 -14.34 -14.20
C GLU A 49 -2.94 -14.76 -15.55
N ILE A 50 -1.71 -14.38 -15.83
CA ILE A 50 -1.01 -14.66 -17.08
C ILE A 50 0.31 -15.30 -16.73
N THR A 51 0.58 -16.47 -17.32
CA THR A 51 1.90 -17.08 -17.29
C THR A 51 2.37 -17.29 -18.73
N LEU A 52 3.56 -16.79 -19.05
CA LEU A 52 4.20 -16.97 -20.34
C LEU A 52 5.59 -17.57 -20.14
N ASN A 53 5.87 -18.62 -20.88
CA ASN A 53 7.20 -19.23 -20.93
C ASN A 53 7.74 -19.15 -22.34
N SER A 54 8.98 -18.71 -22.47
CA SER A 54 9.65 -18.60 -23.78
C SER A 54 11.01 -19.25 -23.78
N VAL A 55 11.33 -19.90 -24.89
CA VAL A 55 12.69 -20.30 -25.26
C VAL A 55 13.21 -19.24 -26.22
N ASN A 56 13.98 -18.30 -25.70
CA ASN A 56 14.46 -17.13 -26.45
C ASN A 56 15.53 -17.54 -27.47
N VAL A 57 16.50 -18.32 -27.00
CA VAL A 57 17.58 -18.85 -27.81
C VAL A 57 17.82 -20.32 -27.40
N GLU A 58 18.03 -21.16 -28.38
CA GLU A 58 18.39 -22.57 -28.18
C GLU A 58 19.38 -23.00 -29.27
N THR A 59 20.57 -23.40 -28.84
CA THR A 59 21.62 -23.97 -29.67
C THR A 59 22.17 -25.22 -28.99
N LYS A 60 23.16 -25.86 -29.56
CA LYS A 60 23.80 -27.05 -28.97
C LYS A 60 24.36 -26.81 -27.57
N ASP A 61 25.01 -25.67 -27.36
CA ASP A 61 25.75 -25.38 -26.12
C ASP A 61 25.15 -24.23 -25.32
N PHE A 62 24.10 -23.54 -25.83
CA PHE A 62 23.51 -22.37 -25.20
C PHE A 62 21.99 -22.44 -25.24
N ARG A 63 21.36 -22.22 -24.08
CA ARG A 63 19.92 -22.12 -23.97
C ARG A 63 19.55 -20.96 -23.05
N TRP A 64 18.67 -20.06 -23.54
CA TRP A 64 18.09 -18.98 -22.76
C TRP A 64 16.57 -19.08 -22.78
N GLY A 65 15.99 -19.22 -21.60
CA GLY A 65 14.55 -19.23 -21.39
C GLY A 65 14.10 -18.14 -20.44
N SER A 66 12.88 -17.65 -20.64
CA SER A 66 12.26 -16.66 -19.75
C SER A 66 10.87 -17.11 -19.34
N THR A 67 10.50 -16.78 -18.10
CA THR A 67 9.15 -16.99 -17.56
C THR A 67 8.63 -15.63 -17.07
N PHE A 68 7.49 -15.22 -17.60
CA PHE A 68 6.79 -14.02 -17.16
C PHE A 68 5.49 -14.43 -16.49
N ASN A 69 5.23 -13.86 -15.29
CA ASN A 69 3.95 -14.00 -14.60
C ASN A 69 3.39 -12.62 -14.33
N PHE A 70 2.08 -12.48 -14.49
CA PHE A 70 1.32 -11.29 -14.15
C PHE A 70 0.06 -11.72 -13.41
N ALA A 71 -0.26 -11.03 -12.31
CA ALA A 71 -1.49 -11.28 -11.57
C ALA A 71 -2.13 -9.94 -11.18
N LEU A 72 -3.38 -9.79 -11.56
CA LEU A 72 -4.26 -8.68 -11.19
C LEU A 72 -5.46 -9.26 -10.44
N ASN A 73 -5.69 -8.77 -9.24
CA ASN A 73 -6.82 -9.15 -8.42
C ASN A 73 -7.59 -7.91 -7.96
N ARG A 74 -8.92 -7.97 -7.98
CA ARG A 74 -9.83 -6.93 -7.51
C ARG A 74 -10.91 -7.55 -6.66
N ASP A 75 -10.74 -7.39 -5.36
CA ASP A 75 -11.78 -7.72 -4.39
C ASP A 75 -12.65 -6.51 -4.11
N LYS A 76 -13.88 -6.73 -3.73
CA LYS A 76 -14.77 -5.72 -3.20
C LYS A 76 -15.83 -6.30 -2.27
N ILE A 77 -16.23 -5.49 -1.33
CA ILE A 77 -17.41 -5.73 -0.52
C ILE A 77 -18.64 -5.45 -1.38
N VAL A 78 -19.54 -6.40 -1.48
CA VAL A 78 -20.79 -6.27 -2.25
C VAL A 78 -21.93 -5.86 -1.35
N GLU A 79 -21.94 -6.41 -0.12
CA GLU A 79 -23.01 -6.18 0.85
C GLU A 79 -22.46 -6.37 2.26
N LEU A 80 -22.94 -5.55 3.19
CA LEU A 80 -22.72 -5.66 4.62
C LEU A 80 -24.11 -5.62 5.30
N ARG A 81 -24.37 -6.52 6.22
CA ARG A 81 -25.55 -6.54 7.09
C ARG A 81 -26.92 -6.39 6.44
N GLY A 82 -27.01 -6.25 5.11
CA GLY A 82 -28.26 -6.08 4.38
C GLY A 82 -28.97 -4.73 4.55
N ASP A 83 -28.35 -3.77 5.26
CA ASP A 83 -28.89 -2.43 5.51
C ASP A 83 -28.37 -1.36 4.54
N GLY A 84 -27.44 -1.75 3.64
CA GLY A 84 -26.85 -0.84 2.65
C GLY A 84 -25.87 0.18 3.20
N ASN A 85 -25.49 0.09 4.49
CA ASN A 85 -24.60 1.03 5.14
C ASN A 85 -23.18 0.47 5.27
N ASP A 86 -22.20 1.37 5.24
CA ASP A 86 -20.81 1.07 5.52
C ASP A 86 -20.59 0.79 7.01
N ASP A 87 -19.55 0.03 7.33
CA ASP A 87 -19.12 -0.21 8.70
C ASP A 87 -17.83 0.57 8.99
N LEU A 88 -17.99 1.79 9.47
CA LEU A 88 -16.87 2.68 9.80
C LEU A 88 -16.00 2.13 10.93
N THR A 89 -16.57 1.36 11.86
CA THR A 89 -15.85 0.78 13.01
C THR A 89 -14.83 -0.26 12.54
N ASN A 90 -15.24 -1.12 11.61
CA ASN A 90 -14.39 -2.15 11.04
C ASN A 90 -13.67 -1.68 9.77
N LYS A 91 -13.93 -0.44 9.32
CA LYS A 91 -13.40 0.14 8.07
C LYS A 91 -13.77 -0.69 6.84
N TRP A 92 -15.02 -1.13 6.79
CA TRP A 92 -15.59 -1.87 5.66
C TRP A 92 -16.57 -0.98 4.90
N PHE A 93 -16.31 -0.82 3.60
CA PHE A 93 -17.05 0.08 2.72
C PHE A 93 -17.62 -0.70 1.55
N ILE A 94 -18.91 -0.54 1.28
CA ILE A 94 -19.59 -1.22 0.17
C ILE A 94 -19.04 -0.67 -1.15
N GLY A 95 -18.62 -1.57 -2.03
CA GLY A 95 -18.00 -1.22 -3.31
C GLY A 95 -16.47 -1.16 -3.29
N GLU A 96 -15.87 -1.08 -2.10
CA GLU A 96 -14.43 -0.93 -1.91
C GLU A 96 -13.74 -2.27 -1.54
N PRO A 97 -12.42 -2.37 -1.66
CA PRO A 97 -11.68 -3.54 -1.21
C PRO A 97 -11.85 -3.81 0.28
N VAL A 98 -11.80 -5.09 0.67
CA VAL A 98 -11.94 -5.51 2.08
C VAL A 98 -10.85 -4.90 2.98
N LYS A 99 -9.66 -4.66 2.41
CA LYS A 99 -8.51 -4.14 3.16
C LYS A 99 -8.10 -2.77 2.62
N VAL A 100 -8.65 -1.72 3.23
CA VAL A 100 -8.29 -0.33 2.92
C VAL A 100 -7.62 0.36 4.10
N HIS A 101 -6.90 1.44 3.82
CA HIS A 101 -6.53 2.45 4.80
C HIS A 101 -7.63 3.52 4.78
N TYR A 102 -8.24 3.77 5.93
CA TYR A 102 -9.26 4.79 6.13
C TYR A 102 -8.79 5.74 7.23
N ASP A 103 -8.46 6.96 6.84
CA ASP A 103 -7.87 7.98 7.70
C ASP A 103 -8.01 9.36 7.06
N TYR A 104 -7.45 10.39 7.71
CA TYR A 104 -7.29 11.71 7.13
C TYR A 104 -6.26 11.71 6.00
N ASN A 105 -6.51 12.49 4.96
CA ASN A 105 -5.51 12.75 3.93
C ASN A 105 -4.58 13.89 4.39
N VAL A 106 -3.28 13.64 4.39
CA VAL A 106 -2.26 14.65 4.69
C VAL A 106 -1.84 15.32 3.40
N MET A 107 -2.12 16.61 3.26
CA MET A 107 -1.79 17.42 2.08
C MET A 107 -0.36 17.98 2.10
N GLY A 108 0.31 17.95 3.24
CA GLY A 108 1.64 18.51 3.46
C GLY A 108 1.82 18.96 4.90
N THR A 109 2.65 19.97 5.09
CA THR A 109 2.97 20.53 6.41
C THR A 109 2.52 21.98 6.48
N TRP A 110 1.93 22.38 7.60
CA TRP A 110 1.58 23.76 7.85
C TRP A 110 2.82 24.65 7.92
N GLN A 111 2.79 25.76 7.18
CA GLN A 111 3.87 26.74 7.14
C GLN A 111 3.52 27.98 7.98
N GLU A 112 4.53 28.71 8.47
CA GLU A 112 4.29 30.02 9.03
C GLU A 112 3.61 30.92 8.00
N ASN A 113 2.58 31.65 8.45
CA ASN A 113 1.80 32.55 7.62
C ASN A 113 1.07 31.87 6.42
N ASP A 114 0.84 30.57 6.48
CA ASP A 114 0.01 29.91 5.48
C ASP A 114 -1.35 30.58 5.37
N ARG A 115 -1.73 30.87 4.13
CA ARG A 115 -3.07 31.26 3.73
C ARG A 115 -3.42 30.50 2.46
N PHE A 116 -4.52 29.79 2.46
CA PHE A 116 -4.98 29.06 1.29
C PHE A 116 -6.51 29.01 1.25
N GLU A 117 -7.02 28.75 0.06
CA GLU A 117 -8.44 28.54 -0.16
C GLU A 117 -8.70 27.04 -0.41
N LEU A 118 -9.65 26.50 0.31
CA LEU A 118 -10.08 25.11 0.15
C LEU A 118 -11.60 25.03 0.29
N ASN A 119 -12.27 24.40 -0.66
CA ASN A 119 -13.73 24.21 -0.68
C ASN A 119 -14.55 25.50 -0.47
N GLY A 120 -14.01 26.65 -0.87
CA GLY A 120 -14.65 27.95 -0.69
C GLY A 120 -14.35 28.66 0.63
N HIS A 121 -13.59 28.02 1.51
CA HIS A 121 -13.12 28.59 2.77
C HIS A 121 -11.70 29.14 2.63
N THR A 122 -11.47 30.33 3.21
CA THR A 122 -10.13 30.90 3.33
C THR A 122 -9.55 30.55 4.70
N ILE A 123 -8.51 29.75 4.72
CA ILE A 123 -7.81 29.34 5.94
C ILE A 123 -6.54 30.16 6.08
N ALA A 124 -6.33 30.79 7.24
CA ALA A 124 -5.16 31.63 7.50
C ALA A 124 -4.62 31.45 8.93
N TRP A 125 -3.31 31.65 9.07
CA TRP A 125 -2.66 31.69 10.36
C TRP A 125 -3.00 33.00 11.13
N ASP A 126 -3.55 32.85 12.34
CA ASP A 126 -3.73 33.94 13.29
C ASP A 126 -2.60 33.91 14.33
N ALA A 127 -1.68 34.87 14.25
CA ALA A 127 -0.50 34.93 15.11
C ALA A 127 -0.85 35.26 16.57
N ALA A 128 -1.96 35.93 16.83
CA ALA A 128 -2.40 36.29 18.17
C ALA A 128 -2.98 35.08 18.91
N GLN A 129 -3.78 34.29 18.22
CA GLN A 129 -4.37 33.08 18.76
C GLN A 129 -3.46 31.85 18.58
N LYS A 130 -2.44 31.96 17.73
CA LYS A 130 -1.55 30.83 17.31
C LYS A 130 -2.35 29.64 16.76
N LYS A 131 -3.25 29.92 15.83
CA LYS A 131 -4.17 28.95 15.23
C LYS A 131 -4.36 29.24 13.75
N TYR A 132 -4.70 28.19 12.99
CA TYR A 132 -5.23 28.35 11.64
C TYR A 132 -6.75 28.48 11.74
N LEU A 133 -7.27 29.63 11.30
CA LEU A 133 -8.70 29.97 11.38
C LEU A 133 -9.30 30.03 9.98
N ASN A 134 -10.57 29.63 9.86
CA ASN A 134 -11.39 29.95 8.69
C ASN A 134 -11.90 31.41 8.74
N GLU A 135 -12.63 31.84 7.71
CA GLU A 135 -13.16 33.20 7.60
C GLU A 135 -14.16 33.57 8.70
N ASP A 136 -14.79 32.55 9.31
CA ASP A 136 -15.73 32.74 10.44
C ASP A 136 -15.02 32.88 11.79
N GLY A 137 -13.67 32.79 11.78
CA GLY A 137 -12.83 32.86 12.98
C GLY A 137 -12.80 31.56 13.79
N GLU A 138 -13.23 30.45 13.21
CA GLU A 138 -13.21 29.15 13.85
C GLU A 138 -11.92 28.38 13.52
N GLU A 139 -11.44 27.58 14.47
CA GLU A 139 -10.24 26.78 14.29
C GLU A 139 -10.45 25.69 13.24
N TYR A 140 -9.73 25.79 12.13
CA TYR A 140 -9.81 24.84 11.02
C TYR A 140 -9.36 23.43 11.41
N GLN A 141 -8.17 23.31 11.98
CA GLN A 141 -7.59 22.05 12.43
C GLN A 141 -7.10 22.18 13.86
N LYS A 142 -7.71 21.46 14.75
CA LYS A 142 -7.45 21.58 16.19
C LYS A 142 -6.01 21.22 16.54
N GLY A 143 -5.36 22.13 17.26
CA GLY A 143 -3.97 21.97 17.70
C GLY A 143 -2.94 22.06 16.57
N ALA A 144 -3.32 22.52 15.38
CA ALA A 144 -2.38 22.76 14.30
C ALA A 144 -1.54 24.00 14.57
N ALA A 145 -0.25 23.89 14.26
CA ALA A 145 0.75 24.95 14.32
C ALA A 145 1.71 24.79 13.13
N PRO A 146 2.54 25.79 12.81
CA PRO A 146 3.60 25.63 11.83
C PRO A 146 4.43 24.37 12.11
N GLY A 147 4.67 23.56 11.08
CA GLY A 147 5.32 22.26 11.20
C GLY A 147 4.39 21.07 11.51
N SER A 148 3.10 21.30 11.78
CA SER A 148 2.11 20.21 11.89
C SER A 148 1.70 19.66 10.54
N ALA A 149 1.19 18.42 10.49
CA ALA A 149 0.56 17.89 9.29
C ALA A 149 -0.70 18.69 8.92
N LYS A 150 -0.84 19.06 7.65
CA LYS A 150 -1.99 19.76 7.09
C LYS A 150 -3.00 18.72 6.58
N LEU A 151 -4.17 18.68 7.19
CA LEU A 151 -5.23 17.73 6.84
C LEU A 151 -6.21 18.33 5.83
N GLU A 152 -6.77 17.47 4.97
CA GLU A 152 -7.77 17.85 3.98
C GLU A 152 -9.17 17.89 4.62
N ASP A 153 -9.84 19.01 4.47
CA ASP A 153 -11.28 19.15 4.72
C ASP A 153 -12.03 18.58 3.52
N ARG A 154 -12.61 17.41 3.70
CA ARG A 154 -13.25 16.66 2.63
C ARG A 154 -14.73 17.00 2.47
N ASP A 155 -15.44 17.21 3.56
CA ASP A 155 -16.88 17.51 3.51
C ASP A 155 -17.15 19.01 3.24
N GLY A 156 -16.11 19.85 3.30
CA GLY A 156 -16.16 21.24 2.91
C GLY A 156 -16.85 22.13 3.93
N ASP A 157 -16.79 21.75 5.21
CA ASP A 157 -17.45 22.50 6.28
C ASP A 157 -16.52 23.55 6.94
N GLY A 158 -15.27 23.67 6.44
CA GLY A 158 -14.27 24.64 6.93
C GLY A 158 -13.59 24.22 8.23
N LYS A 159 -13.70 22.94 8.63
CA LYS A 159 -13.10 22.40 9.86
C LYS A 159 -12.66 20.95 9.66
N ILE A 160 -11.61 20.55 10.37
CA ILE A 160 -11.20 19.13 10.38
C ILE A 160 -11.97 18.38 11.48
N THR A 161 -12.74 17.39 11.07
CA THR A 161 -13.54 16.52 11.92
C THR A 161 -13.38 15.05 11.51
N ALA A 162 -14.03 14.14 12.23
CA ALA A 162 -14.02 12.71 11.86
C ALA A 162 -14.68 12.41 10.50
N LYS A 163 -15.47 13.35 9.95
CA LYS A 163 -16.13 13.21 8.64
C LYS A 163 -15.16 13.38 7.48
N ASP A 164 -14.00 14.01 7.71
CA ASP A 164 -12.97 14.23 6.70
C ASP A 164 -12.11 13.01 6.44
N LYS A 165 -12.33 11.94 7.22
CA LYS A 165 -11.68 10.67 6.95
C LYS A 165 -12.14 10.07 5.65
N MET A 166 -11.19 9.54 4.90
CA MET A 166 -11.42 8.96 3.59
C MET A 166 -10.62 7.68 3.37
N ILE A 167 -10.94 6.95 2.32
CA ILE A 167 -10.13 5.82 1.89
C ILE A 167 -8.88 6.37 1.20
N ILE A 168 -7.73 6.22 1.86
CA ILE A 168 -6.43 6.66 1.36
C ILE A 168 -5.91 5.71 0.29
N GLY A 169 -6.24 4.43 0.40
CA GLY A 169 -5.86 3.43 -0.59
C GLY A 169 -5.98 2.00 -0.09
N SER A 170 -5.66 1.06 -0.97
CA SER A 170 -5.72 -0.37 -0.69
C SER A 170 -4.42 -0.87 -0.04
N LYS A 171 -4.56 -1.76 0.94
CA LYS A 171 -3.45 -2.53 1.52
C LYS A 171 -2.95 -3.65 0.60
N LEU A 172 -3.72 -3.98 -0.44
CA LEU A 172 -3.38 -4.99 -1.43
C LEU A 172 -2.87 -4.32 -2.71
N PRO A 173 -1.91 -4.94 -3.41
CA PRO A 173 -1.41 -4.39 -4.65
C PRO A 173 -2.47 -4.37 -5.75
N SER A 174 -2.35 -3.40 -6.63
CA SER A 174 -3.18 -3.33 -7.84
C SER A 174 -2.87 -4.47 -8.80
N PHE A 175 -1.60 -4.80 -8.94
CA PHE A 175 -1.11 -5.98 -9.66
C PHE A 175 0.30 -6.33 -9.21
N THR A 176 0.69 -7.55 -9.50
CA THR A 176 2.06 -8.05 -9.33
C THR A 176 2.55 -8.63 -10.64
N MET A 177 3.86 -8.56 -10.87
CA MET A 177 4.47 -9.24 -12.01
C MET A 177 5.83 -9.80 -11.62
N SER A 178 6.25 -10.86 -12.33
CA SER A 178 7.60 -11.39 -12.19
C SER A 178 8.19 -11.77 -13.53
N LEU A 179 9.51 -11.64 -13.65
CA LEU A 179 10.28 -12.03 -14.81
C LEU A 179 11.49 -12.86 -14.36
N GLY A 180 11.40 -14.16 -14.60
CA GLY A 180 12.49 -15.09 -14.41
C GLY A 180 13.25 -15.31 -15.70
N ASN A 181 14.57 -15.42 -15.62
CA ASN A 181 15.43 -15.82 -16.74
C ASN A 181 16.35 -16.93 -16.30
N THR A 182 16.56 -17.90 -17.19
CA THR A 182 17.53 -18.97 -17.01
C THR A 182 18.37 -19.08 -18.26
N ILE A 183 19.66 -19.00 -18.09
CA ILE A 183 20.67 -19.07 -19.14
C ILE A 183 21.56 -20.26 -18.84
N ASN A 184 21.61 -21.23 -19.74
CA ASN A 184 22.51 -22.37 -19.66
C ASN A 184 23.57 -22.22 -20.76
N TYR A 185 24.82 -22.33 -20.39
CA TYR A 185 25.93 -22.39 -21.33
C TYR A 185 26.86 -23.53 -20.94
N LYS A 186 26.85 -24.59 -21.75
CA LYS A 186 27.54 -25.86 -21.42
C LYS A 186 27.16 -26.33 -20.02
N ASP A 187 28.12 -26.41 -19.12
CA ASP A 187 27.96 -26.87 -17.74
C ASP A 187 27.55 -25.76 -16.76
N PHE A 188 27.45 -24.52 -17.23
CA PHE A 188 27.05 -23.39 -16.41
C PHE A 188 25.55 -23.10 -16.52
N THR A 189 24.91 -22.79 -15.39
CA THR A 189 23.54 -22.30 -15.31
C THR A 189 23.57 -20.97 -14.58
N PHE A 190 23.03 -19.91 -15.19
CA PHE A 190 22.81 -18.63 -14.56
C PHE A 190 21.32 -18.32 -14.57
N SER A 191 20.76 -17.99 -13.41
CA SER A 191 19.35 -17.58 -13.32
C SER A 191 19.15 -16.38 -12.42
N PHE A 192 18.13 -15.59 -12.74
CA PHE A 192 17.72 -14.46 -11.92
C PHE A 192 16.22 -14.24 -12.02
N LEU A 193 15.64 -13.69 -10.95
CA LEU A 193 14.22 -13.41 -10.83
C LEU A 193 13.99 -11.96 -10.38
N PHE A 194 13.33 -11.19 -11.21
CA PHE A 194 12.74 -9.92 -10.83
C PHE A 194 11.28 -10.10 -10.38
N ASN A 195 10.89 -9.37 -9.34
CA ASN A 195 9.52 -9.32 -8.86
C ASN A 195 9.09 -7.88 -8.67
N GLY A 196 7.95 -7.52 -9.23
CA GLY A 196 7.35 -6.20 -9.14
C GLY A 196 6.02 -6.23 -8.40
N VAL A 197 5.80 -5.24 -7.55
CA VAL A 197 4.55 -5.01 -6.80
C VAL A 197 4.13 -3.58 -7.03
N PHE A 198 2.86 -3.37 -7.43
CA PHE A 198 2.39 -2.06 -7.86
C PHE A 198 1.05 -1.69 -7.23
N GLY A 199 0.93 -0.41 -6.86
CA GLY A 199 -0.31 0.18 -6.39
C GLY A 199 -0.74 -0.25 -4.98
N VAL A 200 0.19 -0.72 -4.13
CA VAL A 200 -0.08 -0.94 -2.72
C VAL A 200 0.10 0.36 -1.94
N THR A 201 -0.84 0.69 -1.07
CA THR A 201 -0.68 1.78 -0.11
C THR A 201 -0.15 1.21 1.19
N LYS A 202 0.92 1.78 1.70
CA LYS A 202 1.53 1.39 2.99
C LYS A 202 1.49 2.54 3.97
N GLU A 203 1.25 2.17 5.21
CA GLU A 203 1.46 3.05 6.34
C GLU A 203 2.97 3.22 6.57
N MET A 204 3.39 4.48 6.69
CA MET A 204 4.78 4.84 6.91
C MET A 204 5.05 4.90 8.42
N GLN A 205 5.28 3.75 9.03
CA GLN A 205 5.49 3.63 10.49
C GLN A 205 6.65 4.48 10.99
N ASP A 206 7.66 4.69 10.16
CA ASP A 206 8.81 5.52 10.51
C ASP A 206 8.48 7.01 10.57
N TYR A 207 7.35 7.42 9.97
CA TYR A 207 6.82 8.79 9.99
C TYR A 207 5.80 8.98 11.11
N ASN A 208 5.53 7.93 11.88
CA ASN A 208 4.51 7.98 12.92
C ASN A 208 5.05 8.71 14.16
N PHE A 209 4.35 9.76 14.59
CA PHE A 209 4.70 10.56 15.77
C PHE A 209 4.81 9.71 17.05
N GLU A 210 4.08 8.60 17.17
CA GLU A 210 4.15 7.71 18.34
C GLU A 210 5.56 7.17 18.56
N ARG A 211 6.34 6.93 17.52
CA ARG A 211 7.76 6.55 17.65
C ARG A 211 8.58 7.64 18.33
N TRP A 212 8.32 8.90 18.00
CA TRP A 212 9.08 10.01 18.52
C TRP A 212 8.69 10.35 19.97
N SER A 213 7.39 10.26 20.29
CA SER A 213 6.89 10.48 21.65
C SER A 213 7.36 9.41 22.64
N LEU A 214 7.71 8.20 22.17
CA LEU A 214 8.22 7.10 22.95
C LEU A 214 9.76 7.08 23.12
N GLY A 215 10.44 8.17 22.68
CA GLY A 215 11.89 8.31 22.85
C GLY A 215 12.73 7.54 21.82
N TYR A 216 12.15 7.20 20.67
CA TYR A 216 12.94 6.68 19.55
C TYR A 216 13.75 7.79 18.87
N ASN A 217 14.89 7.44 18.33
CA ASN A 217 15.74 8.38 17.57
C ASN A 217 15.03 8.80 16.27
N TYR A 218 15.30 10.03 15.85
CA TYR A 218 14.91 10.50 14.52
C TYR A 218 15.67 9.73 13.44
N ILE A 219 15.04 9.62 12.26
CA ILE A 219 15.68 8.99 11.11
C ILE A 219 16.65 10.01 10.51
N ASP A 220 17.91 9.60 10.37
CA ASP A 220 18.93 10.40 9.71
C ASP A 220 18.61 10.61 8.22
N GLY A 221 18.88 11.81 7.71
CA GLY A 221 18.62 12.19 6.32
C GLY A 221 17.14 12.42 5.97
N MET A 222 16.24 12.43 6.94
CA MET A 222 14.85 12.79 6.72
C MET A 222 14.67 14.32 6.73
N ASP A 223 13.93 14.82 5.74
CA ASP A 223 13.68 16.25 5.56
C ASP A 223 12.56 16.73 6.50
N TYR A 224 12.93 17.01 7.77
CA TYR A 224 12.00 17.52 8.78
C TYR A 224 11.75 19.02 8.60
N TRP A 225 10.52 19.42 8.88
CA TRP A 225 10.16 20.83 8.94
C TRP A 225 10.81 21.52 10.15
N THR A 226 11.47 22.64 9.89
CA THR A 226 11.88 23.64 10.90
C THR A 226 11.60 25.02 10.35
N PRO A 227 11.61 26.10 11.17
CA PRO A 227 11.46 27.46 10.66
C PRO A 227 12.50 27.83 9.59
N GLU A 228 13.71 27.25 9.67
CA GLU A 228 14.81 27.47 8.71
C GLU A 228 14.71 26.54 7.50
N ASN A 229 13.92 25.44 7.60
CA ASN A 229 13.71 24.46 6.55
C ASN A 229 12.21 24.16 6.37
N PRO A 230 11.44 25.07 5.74
CA PRO A 230 9.99 24.94 5.59
C PRO A 230 9.62 23.92 4.51
N THR A 231 9.84 22.65 4.79
CA THR A 231 9.52 21.53 3.90
C THR A 231 8.08 21.05 4.02
N ASN A 232 7.56 20.37 2.98
CA ASN A 232 6.29 19.64 3.01
C ASN A 232 6.48 18.12 3.11
N GLU A 233 7.74 17.65 3.22
CA GLU A 233 8.02 16.20 3.22
C GLU A 233 7.69 15.55 4.57
N MET A 234 8.05 16.22 5.66
CA MET A 234 7.86 15.70 7.01
C MET A 234 7.53 16.80 8.01
N THR A 235 6.70 16.48 8.99
CA THR A 235 6.33 17.38 10.08
C THR A 235 7.53 17.76 10.97
N SER A 236 7.36 18.77 11.81
CA SER A 236 8.37 19.16 12.79
C SER A 236 8.70 18.03 13.75
N PRO A 237 9.95 17.92 14.21
CA PRO A 237 10.32 17.02 15.28
C PRO A 237 9.47 17.24 16.53
N GLY A 238 8.93 16.16 17.10
CA GLY A 238 8.08 16.25 18.28
C GLY A 238 6.62 16.63 18.02
N TYR A 239 6.19 16.76 16.77
CA TYR A 239 4.78 16.96 16.45
C TYR A 239 3.91 15.83 17.00
N VAL A 240 2.87 16.18 17.73
CA VAL A 240 1.87 15.24 18.26
C VAL A 240 0.50 15.68 17.75
N PRO A 241 -0.15 14.89 16.87
CA PRO A 241 -1.44 15.27 16.32
C PRO A 241 -2.53 15.24 17.39
N TYR A 242 -3.39 16.26 17.39
CA TYR A 242 -4.61 16.24 18.19
C TYR A 242 -5.57 15.15 17.69
N ASP A 243 -5.86 15.15 16.39
CA ASP A 243 -6.61 14.10 15.72
C ASP A 243 -5.64 13.01 15.24
N LYS A 244 -5.74 11.83 15.83
CA LYS A 244 -4.84 10.72 15.50
C LYS A 244 -4.96 10.37 14.03
N HIS A 245 -3.86 10.50 13.32
CA HIS A 245 -3.69 10.11 11.93
C HIS A 245 -2.30 9.52 11.73
N THR A 246 -2.07 8.93 10.58
CA THR A 246 -0.76 8.44 10.19
C THR A 246 -0.44 8.82 8.74
N PHE A 247 0.80 8.61 8.34
CA PHE A 247 1.25 8.91 6.99
C PHE A 247 1.16 7.67 6.11
N TYR A 248 0.72 7.87 4.88
CA TYR A 248 0.57 6.80 3.89
C TYR A 248 1.33 7.13 2.62
N LYS A 249 1.93 6.11 2.02
CA LYS A 249 2.61 6.26 0.74
C LYS A 249 2.19 5.15 -0.21
N LYS A 250 1.86 5.53 -1.45
CA LYS A 250 1.65 4.58 -2.53
C LYS A 250 2.99 4.05 -3.00
N MET A 251 3.17 2.73 -2.90
CA MET A 251 4.41 2.06 -3.18
C MET A 251 4.32 1.29 -4.50
N ASN A 252 5.31 1.52 -5.35
CA ASN A 252 5.59 0.69 -6.52
C ASN A 252 7.07 0.30 -6.44
N TYR A 253 7.37 -0.96 -6.58
CA TYR A 253 8.76 -1.39 -6.55
C TYR A 253 8.99 -2.63 -7.41
N VAL A 254 10.21 -2.72 -7.94
CA VAL A 254 10.75 -3.91 -8.59
C VAL A 254 12.01 -4.32 -7.82
N GLN A 255 12.09 -5.59 -7.49
CA GLN A 255 13.21 -6.11 -6.71
C GLN A 255 13.79 -7.33 -7.42
N LEU A 256 15.11 -7.42 -7.42
CA LEU A 256 15.83 -8.62 -7.80
C LEU A 256 15.79 -9.61 -6.62
N LYS A 257 14.97 -10.65 -6.76
CA LYS A 257 14.66 -11.60 -5.68
C LYS A 257 15.69 -12.70 -5.53
N ASN A 258 16.25 -13.13 -6.65
CA ASN A 258 17.17 -14.24 -6.68
C ASN A 258 18.18 -14.07 -7.80
N ILE A 259 19.42 -14.44 -7.52
CA ILE A 259 20.50 -14.67 -8.50
C ILE A 259 21.13 -15.99 -8.14
N THR A 260 21.24 -16.88 -9.11
CA THR A 260 21.89 -18.18 -8.92
C THR A 260 22.89 -18.41 -10.04
N LEU A 261 24.08 -18.83 -9.68
CA LEU A 261 25.10 -19.35 -10.58
C LEU A 261 25.40 -20.79 -10.19
N GLY A 262 25.11 -21.69 -11.10
CA GLY A 262 25.40 -23.12 -10.94
C GLY A 262 26.46 -23.60 -11.92
N TYR A 263 27.25 -24.57 -11.51
CA TYR A 263 28.19 -25.28 -12.37
C TYR A 263 28.06 -26.78 -12.17
N ASN A 264 27.75 -27.52 -13.22
CA ASN A 264 27.72 -28.97 -13.24
C ASN A 264 29.12 -29.49 -13.46
N ILE A 265 29.73 -30.11 -12.44
CA ILE A 265 31.07 -30.68 -12.55
C ILE A 265 31.00 -31.89 -13.49
N PRO A 266 31.74 -31.89 -14.62
CA PRO A 266 31.74 -32.99 -15.53
C PRO A 266 32.20 -34.31 -14.88
N GLN A 267 31.57 -35.40 -15.27
CA GLN A 267 31.86 -36.78 -14.76
C GLN A 267 33.35 -37.12 -14.85
N SER A 268 34.02 -36.66 -15.91
CA SER A 268 35.43 -36.87 -16.13
C SER A 268 36.35 -36.26 -15.08
N LEU A 269 35.88 -35.17 -14.39
CA LEU A 269 36.59 -34.56 -13.26
C LEU A 269 36.25 -35.28 -11.96
N LEU A 270 34.97 -35.67 -11.76
CA LEU A 270 34.52 -36.36 -10.56
C LEU A 270 35.24 -37.73 -10.44
N SER A 271 35.35 -38.48 -11.54
CA SER A 271 36.05 -39.79 -11.56
C SER A 271 37.52 -39.68 -11.22
N LYS A 272 38.19 -38.60 -11.67
CA LYS A 272 39.61 -38.34 -11.30
C LYS A 272 39.75 -37.98 -9.81
N ALA A 273 38.75 -37.43 -9.18
CA ALA A 273 38.69 -37.11 -7.76
C ALA A 273 38.25 -38.28 -6.88
N GLY A 274 37.93 -39.44 -7.47
CA GLY A 274 37.47 -40.62 -6.75
C GLY A 274 36.02 -40.50 -6.27
N ILE A 275 35.25 -39.53 -6.77
CA ILE A 275 33.85 -39.34 -6.43
C ILE A 275 33.03 -40.11 -7.44
N ALA A 276 32.38 -41.18 -6.96
CA ALA A 276 31.37 -41.89 -7.74
C ALA A 276 30.08 -41.06 -7.74
N ALA A 277 29.53 -40.78 -8.93
CA ALA A 277 28.24 -40.09 -9.12
C ALA A 277 27.16 -41.11 -9.43
#